data_ac5b0822eb1da11c9270e8979f3020fc
#
_entry.id   ac5b0822eb1da11c9270e8979f3020fc
#
_cell.length_a   1.000
_cell.length_b   1.000
_cell.length_c   1.000
_cell.angle_alpha   90.00
_cell.angle_beta   90.00
_cell.angle_gamma   90.00
#
_symmetry.space_group_name_H-M   'P 1'
#
loop_
_entity.id
_entity.type
_entity.pdbx_description
1 polymer ?
#
loop_
_entity_poly.entity_id
_entity_poly.type
_entity_poly.pdbx_seq_one_letter_code
_entity_poly.pdbx_strand_id
1 'polypeptide(L)'
;MVGPLDSDHTILAMSEKFEILSDDFDPTAVVTEPLPSPVTNGGGGGGGGGEREMVLGRNVHTTSLAMTEPESNDEFTGDKEAYMASVLARYRKTLVERTKYHLGYPYNLDFDYGALGQLQHFSINNLGDPFIESNYGVHSRPFEVGVLDWFARLREIERDDYWGYITNCGTEGNLHGILVEREMLPDGILYASTESHYSVFKAARMYRMECEKVHMLISGEIDCDDLRGKLLANKEKPAILNVNIGLCFSLLLGLCVLERFEFCGWLFFLAGTTVKGAVDDLDLVIRTLEECGFSNDRFYIHCDGALFGLMMPFVKRAPKVTFNKPIGSVSVSGHKFVGCPMPCGVQITRMKHIKVLSSNVEYLASRDATIMGSRNGHAPLFLWYTLNWKGYKGFQKEVQKCLRNTHYLKDRLREARVSAMLNELSSTVVFERPKDEEFVRRWQLACQGDIAHVVVMPSVTIEKLDHFLKDLVDHRSIWCKDGSQTPCLAKDVGTNNCVCPAHK
;
A
#
# COMPACT_ATOMS: atom_id res chain seq x y z
N MET A 1 -46.92 -7.17 35.27
CA MET A 1 -46.55 -6.15 36.27
C MET A 1 -45.27 -6.62 36.92
N VAL A 2 -44.14 -6.09 36.48
CA VAL A 2 -42.85 -6.29 37.10
C VAL A 2 -42.30 -4.89 37.36
N GLY A 3 -42.07 -4.59 38.62
CA GLY A 3 -41.61 -3.27 39.09
C GLY A 3 -40.12 -3.02 38.77
N PRO A 4 -39.64 -1.77 38.85
CA PRO A 4 -38.31 -1.40 38.52
C PRO A 4 -37.31 -1.93 39.52
N LEU A 5 -36.20 -2.52 39.02
CA LEU A 5 -35.04 -2.93 39.79
C LEU A 5 -34.21 -1.71 40.16
N ASP A 6 -33.97 -1.58 41.43
CA ASP A 6 -33.18 -0.56 42.09
C ASP A 6 -31.70 -0.65 41.66
N SER A 7 -31.18 0.41 41.05
CA SER A 7 -29.80 0.49 40.50
C SER A 7 -28.75 1.02 41.47
N ASP A 8 -29.11 1.22 42.76
CA ASP A 8 -28.20 1.93 43.70
C ASP A 8 -27.30 1.05 44.57
N HIS A 9 -27.42 -0.28 44.50
CA HIS A 9 -26.59 -1.15 45.36
C HIS A 9 -25.31 -1.73 44.74
N THR A 10 -25.06 -1.52 43.44
CA THR A 10 -23.90 -2.10 42.75
C THR A 10 -22.66 -1.18 42.73
N ILE A 11 -22.85 0.11 42.99
CA ILE A 11 -21.74 1.10 42.94
C ILE A 11 -21.01 1.18 44.30
N LEU A 12 -21.65 0.83 45.40
CA LEU A 12 -21.03 0.89 46.74
C LEU A 12 -20.09 -0.30 47.05
N ALA A 13 -20.17 -1.40 46.31
CA ALA A 13 -19.31 -2.58 46.56
C ALA A 13 -17.94 -2.54 45.91
N MET A 14 -17.65 -1.56 45.03
CA MET A 14 -16.35 -1.37 44.39
C MET A 14 -15.43 -0.36 45.09
N SER A 15 -15.91 0.38 46.09
CA SER A 15 -15.08 1.38 46.80
C SER A 15 -14.24 0.83 47.93
N GLU A 16 -14.47 -0.40 48.40
CA GLU A 16 -13.75 -0.96 49.56
C GLU A 16 -12.47 -1.75 49.23
N LYS A 17 -12.01 -1.79 47.97
CA LYS A 17 -10.78 -2.53 47.58
C LYS A 17 -9.59 -1.65 47.13
N PHE A 18 -9.66 -0.35 47.32
CA PHE A 18 -8.56 0.58 46.97
C PHE A 18 -8.02 1.33 48.21
N GLU A 19 -7.81 0.65 49.31
CA GLU A 19 -7.07 1.19 50.46
C GLU A 19 -5.59 0.81 50.41
N ILE A 20 -4.85 1.23 49.40
CA ILE A 20 -3.38 1.41 49.45
C ILE A 20 -3.00 2.41 48.37
N LEU A 21 -3.46 3.64 48.43
CA LEU A 21 -2.81 4.75 47.77
C LEU A 21 -2.60 5.83 48.84
N SER A 22 -1.37 6.37 48.87
CA SER A 22 -0.99 7.44 49.78
C SER A 22 -2.03 8.57 49.78
N ASP A 23 -2.26 9.19 50.91
CA ASP A 23 -3.24 10.29 51.15
C ASP A 23 -3.07 11.51 50.21
N ASP A 24 -2.10 11.50 49.31
CA ASP A 24 -1.78 12.58 48.34
C ASP A 24 -2.25 12.33 46.93
N PHE A 25 -2.99 11.25 46.60
CA PHE A 25 -3.49 11.00 45.24
C PHE A 25 -4.89 11.59 45.01
N ASP A 26 -4.92 12.75 44.37
CA ASP A 26 -6.16 13.33 43.82
C ASP A 26 -6.38 12.87 42.37
N PRO A 27 -7.34 11.94 42.12
CA PRO A 27 -7.59 11.46 40.76
C PRO A 27 -8.26 12.52 39.85
N THR A 28 -8.63 13.66 40.39
CA THR A 28 -9.21 14.79 39.63
C THR A 28 -8.20 15.90 39.39
N ALA A 29 -6.98 15.78 39.92
CA ALA A 29 -5.94 16.77 39.70
C ALA A 29 -5.53 16.80 38.23
N VAL A 30 -5.83 17.90 37.55
CA VAL A 30 -5.43 18.16 36.17
C VAL A 30 -4.10 18.88 36.16
N VAL A 31 -3.17 18.46 35.31
CA VAL A 31 -1.91 19.18 35.08
C VAL A 31 -2.24 20.57 34.53
N THR A 32 -1.93 21.61 35.29
CA THR A 32 -2.21 23.02 34.91
C THR A 32 -1.03 23.73 34.28
N GLU A 33 0.12 23.06 34.17
CA GLU A 33 1.29 23.63 33.52
C GLU A 33 1.13 23.59 31.99
N PRO A 34 1.39 24.70 31.29
CA PRO A 34 1.36 24.72 29.83
C PRO A 34 2.45 23.82 29.27
N LEU A 35 2.17 23.20 28.13
CA LEU A 35 3.20 22.41 27.41
C LEU A 35 4.42 23.26 27.13
N PRO A 36 5.65 22.73 27.28
CA PRO A 36 6.86 23.46 26.99
C PRO A 36 6.85 23.95 25.53
N SER A 37 7.20 25.21 25.33
CA SER A 37 7.29 25.83 24.02
C SER A 37 8.21 25.03 23.10
N PRO A 38 7.92 24.89 21.80
CA PRO A 38 8.76 24.22 20.84
C PRO A 38 10.17 24.83 20.84
N VAL A 39 11.20 24.00 21.06
CA VAL A 39 12.60 24.44 21.03
C VAL A 39 12.96 24.83 19.60
N THR A 40 13.11 26.12 19.33
CA THR A 40 13.68 26.63 18.08
C THR A 40 15.19 26.47 18.14
N ASN A 41 15.75 25.46 17.48
CA ASN A 41 17.19 25.36 17.31
C ASN A 41 17.70 26.50 16.41
N GLY A 42 18.29 27.51 17.01
CA GLY A 42 19.03 28.56 16.33
C GLY A 42 20.27 27.97 15.65
N GLY A 43 20.35 28.10 14.31
CA GLY A 43 21.49 27.62 13.54
C GLY A 43 22.73 28.47 13.82
N GLY A 44 23.78 27.85 14.37
CA GLY A 44 25.14 28.36 14.41
C GLY A 44 25.93 27.81 13.22
N GLY A 45 26.46 28.69 12.36
CA GLY A 45 27.30 28.29 11.25
C GLY A 45 28.72 27.94 11.69
N GLY A 46 29.32 26.94 11.04
CA GLY A 46 30.73 26.58 11.14
C GLY A 46 31.14 25.80 9.88
N GLY A 47 32.01 26.41 9.07
CA GLY A 47 32.50 25.79 7.84
C GLY A 47 33.58 24.74 8.13
N GLY A 48 33.60 23.68 7.32
CA GLY A 48 34.63 22.67 7.26
C GLY A 48 34.37 21.74 6.06
N GLY A 49 35.27 21.77 5.07
CA GLY A 49 35.20 20.92 3.89
C GLY A 49 35.48 19.45 4.25
N GLY A 50 34.56 18.57 3.94
CA GLY A 50 34.67 17.13 4.03
C GLY A 50 33.58 16.54 3.15
N GLU A 51 33.83 15.38 2.58
CA GLU A 51 32.99 14.64 1.67
C GLU A 51 31.50 14.76 2.01
N ARG A 52 30.71 15.12 0.99
CA ARG A 52 29.26 15.27 1.14
C ARG A 52 28.62 13.92 1.35
N GLU A 53 28.64 13.44 2.60
CA GLU A 53 27.64 12.50 3.09
C GLU A 53 26.27 13.10 2.78
N MET A 54 25.45 12.38 2.02
CA MET A 54 24.09 12.83 1.70
C MET A 54 23.30 12.78 3.01
N VAL A 55 23.38 13.87 3.77
CA VAL A 55 22.51 14.10 4.92
C VAL A 55 21.10 14.11 4.35
N LEU A 56 20.35 13.05 4.55
CA LEU A 56 18.90 13.00 4.34
C LEU A 56 18.34 14.18 5.13
N GLY A 57 18.08 15.27 4.43
CA GLY A 57 17.60 16.50 5.03
C GLY A 57 16.34 16.19 5.85
N ARG A 58 16.26 16.71 7.05
CA ARG A 58 15.02 16.75 7.81
C ARG A 58 13.92 17.25 6.88
N ASN A 59 12.75 16.62 6.99
CA ASN A 59 11.59 16.91 6.18
C ASN A 59 11.47 18.43 5.90
N VAL A 60 11.57 18.80 4.63
CA VAL A 60 11.70 20.18 4.15
C VAL A 60 10.40 20.99 4.32
N HIS A 61 9.35 20.40 4.83
CA HIS A 61 8.14 21.13 5.23
C HIS A 61 8.44 21.88 6.51
N THR A 62 9.17 22.99 6.34
CA THR A 62 9.63 23.90 7.40
C THR A 62 8.49 24.60 8.14
N THR A 63 7.27 24.44 7.70
CA THR A 63 6.07 24.90 8.40
C THR A 63 5.25 23.69 8.83
N SER A 64 5.64 23.06 9.95
CA SER A 64 4.68 22.29 10.71
C SER A 64 3.54 23.26 11.07
N LEU A 65 2.30 22.81 10.86
CA LEU A 65 1.16 23.50 11.43
C LEU A 65 1.23 23.27 12.95
N ALA A 66 1.98 24.15 13.65
CA ALA A 66 2.08 24.08 15.09
C ALA A 66 0.68 24.22 15.68
N MET A 67 0.34 23.37 16.65
CA MET A 67 -0.84 23.58 17.44
C MET A 67 -0.60 24.81 18.29
N THR A 68 -1.41 25.85 18.08
CA THR A 68 -1.47 26.99 18.99
C THR A 68 -2.50 26.67 20.04
N GLU A 69 -2.06 26.53 21.28
CA GLU A 69 -2.96 26.40 22.41
C GLU A 69 -3.73 27.72 22.55
N PRO A 70 -5.06 27.71 22.74
CA PRO A 70 -5.77 28.93 23.07
C PRO A 70 -5.31 29.37 24.47
N GLU A 71 -4.74 30.55 24.55
CA GLU A 71 -4.60 31.18 25.86
C GLU A 71 -5.98 31.31 26.50
N SER A 72 -6.05 31.09 27.81
CA SER A 72 -7.27 30.87 28.61
C SER A 72 -8.23 32.05 28.72
N ASN A 73 -8.20 32.99 27.78
CA ASN A 73 -9.11 34.12 27.73
C ASN A 73 -10.20 33.89 26.69
N ASP A 74 -11.44 33.79 27.17
CA ASP A 74 -12.67 33.50 26.41
C ASP A 74 -13.02 34.48 25.26
N GLU A 75 -12.20 35.45 24.95
CA GLU A 75 -12.43 36.45 23.90
C GLU A 75 -12.03 36.02 22.48
N PHE A 76 -11.45 34.82 22.28
CA PHE A 76 -10.82 34.41 21.02
C PHE A 76 -11.62 33.46 20.13
N THR A 77 -12.91 33.21 20.38
CA THR A 77 -13.66 32.18 19.66
C THR A 77 -13.87 32.48 18.18
N GLY A 78 -14.18 33.71 17.80
CA GLY A 78 -14.44 34.08 16.40
C GLY A 78 -13.15 34.04 15.52
N ASP A 79 -12.01 34.44 16.03
CA ASP A 79 -10.75 34.43 15.31
C ASP A 79 -10.21 33.00 15.13
N LYS A 80 -10.46 32.09 16.07
CA LYS A 80 -10.03 30.69 15.99
C LYS A 80 -10.74 29.94 14.87
N GLU A 81 -12.05 30.07 14.76
CA GLU A 81 -12.82 29.44 13.68
C GLU A 81 -12.40 29.96 12.32
N ALA A 82 -12.24 31.28 12.17
CA ALA A 82 -11.76 31.92 10.94
C ALA A 82 -10.34 31.43 10.57
N TYR A 83 -9.43 31.33 11.55
CA TYR A 83 -8.09 30.81 11.35
C TYR A 83 -8.13 29.34 10.86
N MET A 84 -8.84 28.46 11.56
CA MET A 84 -8.98 27.04 11.19
C MET A 84 -9.57 26.88 9.78
N ALA A 85 -10.64 27.62 9.48
CA ALA A 85 -11.26 27.61 8.15
C ALA A 85 -10.28 28.06 7.06
N SER A 86 -9.48 29.10 7.32
CA SER A 86 -8.46 29.60 6.38
C SER A 86 -7.34 28.57 6.11
N VAL A 87 -6.88 27.89 7.16
CA VAL A 87 -5.87 26.82 7.05
C VAL A 87 -6.42 25.67 6.20
N LEU A 88 -7.61 25.18 6.50
CA LEU A 88 -8.25 24.09 5.76
C LEU A 88 -8.51 24.48 4.30
N ALA A 89 -8.96 25.70 4.03
CA ALA A 89 -9.19 26.20 2.67
C ALA A 89 -7.89 26.26 1.87
N ARG A 90 -6.77 26.74 2.46
CA ARG A 90 -5.46 26.76 1.84
C ARG A 90 -4.95 25.35 1.55
N TYR A 91 -5.10 24.44 2.51
CA TYR A 91 -4.69 23.05 2.32
C TYR A 91 -5.51 22.36 1.23
N ARG A 92 -6.84 22.56 1.21
CA ARG A 92 -7.71 22.08 0.12
C ARG A 92 -7.26 22.59 -1.24
N LYS A 93 -6.94 23.90 -1.35
CA LYS A 93 -6.43 24.48 -2.60
C LYS A 93 -5.13 23.79 -3.05
N THR A 94 -4.21 23.54 -2.10
CA THR A 94 -2.96 22.82 -2.37
C THR A 94 -3.21 21.41 -2.87
N LEU A 95 -4.13 20.67 -2.25
CA LEU A 95 -4.48 19.31 -2.69
C LEU A 95 -5.09 19.30 -4.10
N VAL A 96 -6.02 20.21 -4.39
CA VAL A 96 -6.62 20.35 -5.73
C VAL A 96 -5.56 20.63 -6.78
N GLU A 97 -4.59 21.50 -6.49
CA GLU A 97 -3.49 21.81 -7.41
C GLU A 97 -2.56 20.59 -7.60
N ARG A 98 -2.20 19.90 -6.51
CA ARG A 98 -1.35 18.73 -6.57
C ARG A 98 -1.99 17.57 -7.35
N THR A 99 -3.29 17.34 -7.21
CA THR A 99 -3.99 16.25 -7.92
C THR A 99 -4.02 16.45 -9.44
N LYS A 100 -3.92 17.69 -9.94
CA LYS A 100 -3.82 17.96 -11.39
C LYS A 100 -2.59 17.30 -12.02
N TYR A 101 -1.49 17.20 -11.29
CA TYR A 101 -0.19 16.72 -11.75
C TYR A 101 0.19 15.34 -11.18
N HIS A 102 -0.75 14.60 -10.62
CA HIS A 102 -0.47 13.31 -10.00
C HIS A 102 -0.52 12.19 -11.04
N LEU A 103 0.64 11.60 -11.39
CA LEU A 103 0.76 10.52 -12.38
C LEU A 103 1.63 9.34 -11.94
N GLY A 104 2.57 9.55 -11.01
CA GLY A 104 3.55 8.51 -10.64
C GLY A 104 3.06 7.49 -9.60
N TYR A 105 1.84 7.65 -9.07
CA TYR A 105 1.33 6.77 -8.02
C TYR A 105 -0.07 6.24 -8.34
N PRO A 106 -0.40 5.01 -7.90
CA PRO A 106 -1.59 4.29 -8.32
C PRO A 106 -2.84 4.67 -7.52
N TYR A 107 -3.14 5.96 -7.36
CA TYR A 107 -4.34 6.41 -6.66
C TYR A 107 -5.41 6.87 -7.65
N ASN A 108 -6.62 6.34 -7.53
CA ASN A 108 -7.79 6.87 -8.20
C ASN A 108 -8.31 8.06 -7.39
N LEU A 109 -8.26 9.26 -7.97
CA LEU A 109 -8.59 10.52 -7.32
C LEU A 109 -9.95 11.08 -7.76
N ASP A 110 -10.72 10.30 -8.50
CA ASP A 110 -11.96 10.73 -9.15
C ASP A 110 -13.16 9.94 -8.60
N PHE A 111 -13.58 10.29 -7.39
CA PHE A 111 -14.78 9.71 -6.81
C PHE A 111 -15.43 10.64 -5.79
N ASP A 112 -16.74 10.82 -5.87
CA ASP A 112 -17.53 11.60 -4.93
C ASP A 112 -18.09 10.72 -3.80
N TYR A 113 -17.62 10.95 -2.60
CA TYR A 113 -18.06 10.29 -1.37
C TYR A 113 -18.97 11.18 -0.48
N GLY A 114 -19.47 12.30 -1.02
CA GLY A 114 -20.26 13.27 -0.24
C GLY A 114 -21.46 12.65 0.50
N ALA A 115 -22.10 11.64 -0.09
CA ALA A 115 -23.19 10.90 0.55
C ALA A 115 -22.82 10.22 1.88
N LEU A 116 -21.53 9.90 2.08
CA LEU A 116 -21.03 9.27 3.31
C LEU A 116 -20.58 10.26 4.38
N GLY A 117 -20.64 11.57 4.11
CA GLY A 117 -20.22 12.62 5.04
C GLY A 117 -20.94 12.55 6.39
N GLN A 118 -22.23 12.22 6.39
CA GLN A 118 -23.04 12.04 7.61
C GLN A 118 -22.53 10.93 8.54
N LEU A 119 -21.77 9.96 8.04
CA LEU A 119 -21.24 8.86 8.84
C LEU A 119 -19.93 9.22 9.55
N GLN A 120 -19.31 10.36 9.22
CA GLN A 120 -18.09 10.83 9.86
C GLN A 120 -18.30 11.34 11.29
N HIS A 121 -19.56 11.52 11.71
CA HIS A 121 -19.91 11.87 13.09
C HIS A 121 -19.86 10.68 14.07
N PHE A 122 -19.61 9.47 13.56
CA PHE A 122 -19.56 8.26 14.37
C PHE A 122 -18.13 7.71 14.43
N SER A 123 -17.68 7.33 15.62
CA SER A 123 -16.41 6.62 15.83
C SER A 123 -16.59 5.13 15.55
N ILE A 124 -16.54 4.73 14.29
CA ILE A 124 -16.79 3.35 13.86
C ILE A 124 -15.51 2.55 13.90
N ASN A 125 -15.48 1.47 14.71
CA ASN A 125 -14.31 0.61 14.87
C ASN A 125 -14.69 -0.86 14.71
N ASN A 126 -14.05 -1.58 13.79
CA ASN A 126 -14.30 -2.99 13.55
C ASN A 126 -13.30 -3.82 14.38
N LEU A 127 -13.73 -4.27 15.56
CA LEU A 127 -12.96 -5.10 16.47
C LEU A 127 -13.23 -6.59 16.22
N GLY A 128 -12.19 -7.42 16.35
CA GLY A 128 -12.31 -8.88 16.28
C GLY A 128 -12.63 -9.44 14.89
N ASP A 129 -13.10 -10.66 14.87
CA ASP A 129 -13.47 -11.39 13.65
C ASP A 129 -14.69 -10.74 12.97
N PRO A 130 -14.61 -10.43 11.65
CA PRO A 130 -15.73 -9.84 10.91
C PRO A 130 -16.99 -10.69 10.87
N PHE A 131 -16.87 -12.02 10.99
CA PHE A 131 -17.96 -12.99 10.83
C PHE A 131 -18.59 -13.41 12.16
N ILE A 132 -18.03 -12.97 13.29
CA ILE A 132 -18.50 -13.36 14.63
C ILE A 132 -19.04 -12.12 15.34
N GLU A 133 -20.22 -12.24 15.91
CA GLU A 133 -20.79 -11.18 16.77
C GLU A 133 -19.87 -10.88 17.96
N SER A 134 -19.87 -9.63 18.43
CA SER A 134 -19.12 -9.19 19.59
C SER A 134 -19.95 -8.25 20.45
N ASN A 135 -19.48 -7.96 21.67
CA ASN A 135 -20.13 -7.02 22.58
C ASN A 135 -20.04 -5.55 22.12
N TYR A 136 -19.19 -5.25 21.12
CA TYR A 136 -19.02 -3.89 20.62
C TYR A 136 -19.99 -3.59 19.47
N GLY A 137 -20.88 -2.61 19.66
CA GLY A 137 -21.99 -2.31 18.75
C GLY A 137 -21.74 -1.22 17.71
N VAL A 138 -20.70 -0.37 17.86
CA VAL A 138 -20.44 0.74 16.93
C VAL A 138 -19.43 0.30 15.85
N HIS A 139 -19.89 -0.53 14.92
CA HIS A 139 -19.08 -1.15 13.89
C HIS A 139 -19.79 -1.17 12.53
N SER A 140 -19.05 -1.43 11.46
CA SER A 140 -19.54 -1.58 10.09
C SER A 140 -19.36 -3.01 9.54
N ARG A 141 -19.29 -4.04 10.41
CA ARG A 141 -19.07 -5.44 9.99
C ARG A 141 -20.05 -5.95 8.92
N PRO A 142 -21.35 -5.62 8.91
CA PRO A 142 -22.24 -6.05 7.82
C PRO A 142 -21.77 -5.55 6.44
N PHE A 143 -21.21 -4.34 6.36
CA PHE A 143 -20.61 -3.80 5.14
C PHE A 143 -19.27 -4.47 4.82
N GLU A 144 -18.46 -4.75 5.84
CA GLU A 144 -17.21 -5.47 5.71
C GLU A 144 -17.43 -6.85 5.10
N VAL A 145 -18.36 -7.63 5.66
CA VAL A 145 -18.71 -8.95 5.12
C VAL A 145 -19.25 -8.85 3.68
N GLY A 146 -20.09 -7.86 3.38
CA GLY A 146 -20.58 -7.64 2.01
C GLY A 146 -19.45 -7.35 1.01
N VAL A 147 -18.44 -6.59 1.40
CA VAL A 147 -17.23 -6.35 0.59
C VAL A 147 -16.43 -7.66 0.42
N LEU A 148 -16.21 -8.39 1.51
CA LEU A 148 -15.47 -9.65 1.49
C LEU A 148 -16.16 -10.70 0.60
N ASP A 149 -17.47 -10.86 0.71
CA ASP A 149 -18.27 -11.74 -0.16
C ASP A 149 -18.14 -11.38 -1.65
N TRP A 150 -18.09 -10.08 -1.96
CA TRP A 150 -17.89 -9.62 -3.34
C TRP A 150 -16.51 -10.03 -3.88
N PHE A 151 -15.44 -9.83 -3.09
CA PHE A 151 -14.09 -10.23 -3.46
C PHE A 151 -13.91 -11.75 -3.50
N ALA A 152 -14.55 -12.50 -2.58
CA ALA A 152 -14.53 -13.95 -2.57
C ALA A 152 -15.10 -14.52 -3.87
N ARG A 153 -16.26 -14.04 -4.31
CA ARG A 153 -16.85 -14.41 -5.61
C ARG A 153 -15.95 -14.07 -6.79
N LEU A 154 -15.29 -12.90 -6.75
CA LEU A 154 -14.35 -12.51 -7.79
C LEU A 154 -13.13 -13.44 -7.85
N ARG A 155 -12.81 -14.11 -6.73
CA ARG A 155 -11.71 -15.08 -6.58
C ARG A 155 -12.15 -16.54 -6.67
N GLU A 156 -13.39 -16.80 -7.05
CA GLU A 156 -13.94 -18.13 -7.23
C GLU A 156 -13.73 -19.02 -5.97
N ILE A 157 -14.05 -18.48 -4.78
CA ILE A 157 -14.06 -19.22 -3.51
C ILE A 157 -15.45 -19.14 -2.87
N GLU A 158 -15.93 -20.28 -2.36
CA GLU A 158 -17.22 -20.38 -1.72
C GLU A 158 -17.23 -19.67 -0.35
N ARG A 159 -18.45 -19.31 0.10
CA ARG A 159 -18.64 -18.49 1.31
C ARG A 159 -18.09 -19.15 2.57
N ASP A 160 -18.23 -20.45 2.69
CA ASP A 160 -17.81 -21.20 3.88
C ASP A 160 -16.32 -21.60 3.84
N ASP A 161 -15.66 -21.41 2.69
CA ASP A 161 -14.28 -21.82 2.45
C ASP A 161 -13.27 -20.66 2.61
N TYR A 162 -13.75 -19.42 2.75
CA TYR A 162 -12.87 -18.27 2.95
C TYR A 162 -13.07 -17.60 4.30
N TRP A 163 -12.03 -16.96 4.74
CA TRP A 163 -11.99 -15.95 5.79
C TRP A 163 -11.29 -14.71 5.26
N GLY A 164 -11.61 -13.56 5.78
CA GLY A 164 -10.96 -12.34 5.37
C GLY A 164 -11.37 -11.16 6.24
N TYR A 165 -10.70 -10.03 6.04
CA TYR A 165 -11.04 -8.78 6.71
C TYR A 165 -10.56 -7.57 5.90
N ILE A 166 -11.10 -6.39 6.25
CA ILE A 166 -10.62 -5.13 5.68
C ILE A 166 -9.43 -4.65 6.51
N THR A 167 -8.26 -4.64 5.85
CA THR A 167 -6.99 -4.19 6.43
C THR A 167 -6.85 -2.66 6.37
N ASN A 168 -5.95 -2.09 7.19
CA ASN A 168 -5.67 -0.66 7.14
C ASN A 168 -4.81 -0.26 5.91
N CYS A 169 -4.16 -1.21 5.24
CA CYS A 169 -3.45 -0.99 3.98
C CYS A 169 -3.00 -2.32 3.35
N GLY A 170 -2.48 -2.28 2.10
CA GLY A 170 -1.90 -3.46 1.43
C GLY A 170 -0.70 -4.07 2.18
N THR A 171 0.09 -3.25 2.87
CA THR A 171 1.19 -3.76 3.72
C THR A 171 0.68 -4.68 4.82
N GLU A 172 -0.43 -4.33 5.48
CA GLU A 172 -1.05 -5.19 6.49
C GLU A 172 -1.57 -6.49 5.87
N GLY A 173 -2.13 -6.43 4.66
CA GLY A 173 -2.53 -7.64 3.92
C GLY A 173 -1.35 -8.58 3.68
N ASN A 174 -0.22 -8.06 3.23
CA ASN A 174 0.99 -8.87 3.04
C ASN A 174 1.54 -9.40 4.38
N LEU A 175 1.54 -8.59 5.44
CA LEU A 175 1.94 -9.04 6.78
C LEU A 175 1.05 -10.20 7.24
N HIS A 176 -0.26 -10.09 7.08
CA HIS A 176 -1.20 -11.13 7.47
C HIS A 176 -1.01 -12.41 6.64
N GLY A 177 -0.92 -12.29 5.30
CA GLY A 177 -0.70 -13.45 4.42
C GLY A 177 0.56 -14.22 4.82
N ILE A 178 1.68 -13.51 4.98
CA ILE A 178 2.98 -14.10 5.36
C ILE A 178 2.96 -14.65 6.79
N LEU A 179 2.21 -14.04 7.72
CA LEU A 179 2.07 -14.58 9.07
C LEU A 179 1.34 -15.93 9.07
N VAL A 180 0.22 -16.04 8.33
CA VAL A 180 -0.51 -17.31 8.18
C VAL A 180 0.41 -18.40 7.62
N GLU A 181 1.19 -18.05 6.60
CA GLU A 181 2.16 -18.96 5.96
C GLU A 181 3.20 -19.47 6.95
N ARG A 182 3.80 -18.55 7.69
CA ARG A 182 4.82 -18.87 8.69
C ARG A 182 4.27 -19.78 9.80
N GLU A 183 3.06 -19.53 10.27
CA GLU A 183 2.44 -20.37 11.30
C GLU A 183 2.03 -21.75 10.77
N MET A 184 1.69 -21.87 9.49
CA MET A 184 1.40 -23.15 8.85
C MET A 184 2.67 -23.94 8.50
N LEU A 185 3.74 -23.26 8.12
CA LEU A 185 5.01 -23.83 7.66
C LEU A 185 6.17 -23.17 8.43
N PRO A 186 6.34 -23.47 9.73
CA PRO A 186 7.27 -22.75 10.62
C PRO A 186 8.72 -22.73 10.14
N ASP A 187 9.18 -23.82 9.48
CA ASP A 187 10.53 -23.96 8.92
C ASP A 187 10.61 -23.55 7.44
N GLY A 188 9.55 -22.96 6.91
CA GLY A 188 9.46 -22.56 5.51
C GLY A 188 10.35 -21.37 5.16
N ILE A 189 10.91 -21.39 3.95
CA ILE A 189 11.69 -20.28 3.39
C ILE A 189 10.76 -19.41 2.52
N LEU A 190 10.81 -18.09 2.77
CA LEU A 190 10.08 -17.12 1.94
C LEU A 190 10.85 -16.82 0.66
N TYR A 191 10.26 -17.12 -0.49
CA TYR A 191 10.76 -16.76 -1.82
C TYR A 191 9.97 -15.56 -2.35
N ALA A 192 10.68 -14.51 -2.71
CA ALA A 192 10.08 -13.29 -3.24
C ALA A 192 10.98 -12.68 -4.32
N SER A 193 10.37 -12.18 -5.39
CA SER A 193 11.09 -11.43 -6.42
C SER A 193 11.79 -10.21 -5.81
N THR A 194 12.97 -9.87 -6.35
CA THR A 194 13.65 -8.60 -6.01
C THR A 194 12.78 -7.38 -6.25
N GLU A 195 11.76 -7.50 -7.11
CA GLU A 195 10.75 -6.46 -7.37
C GLU A 195 9.53 -6.51 -6.43
N SER A 196 9.47 -7.47 -5.51
CA SER A 196 8.39 -7.52 -4.51
C SER A 196 8.36 -6.26 -3.65
N HIS A 197 7.17 -5.88 -3.22
CA HIS A 197 6.99 -4.73 -2.36
C HIS A 197 7.84 -4.85 -1.08
N TYR A 198 8.46 -3.76 -0.62
CA TYR A 198 9.33 -3.77 0.57
C TYR A 198 8.65 -4.35 1.81
N SER A 199 7.32 -4.33 1.89
CA SER A 199 6.56 -4.93 3.00
C SER A 199 6.77 -6.43 3.13
N VAL A 200 7.06 -7.13 2.03
CA VAL A 200 7.35 -8.57 2.00
C VAL A 200 8.66 -8.84 2.74
N PHE A 201 9.72 -8.11 2.39
CA PHE A 201 11.01 -8.22 3.08
C PHE A 201 10.97 -7.69 4.52
N LYS A 202 10.12 -6.70 4.78
CA LYS A 202 9.83 -6.22 6.13
C LYS A 202 9.15 -7.31 6.97
N ALA A 203 8.18 -8.04 6.39
CA ALA A 203 7.52 -9.17 7.04
C ALA A 203 8.51 -10.28 7.37
N ALA A 204 9.37 -10.68 6.42
CA ALA A 204 10.42 -11.67 6.67
C ALA A 204 11.29 -11.30 7.86
N ARG A 205 11.73 -10.03 7.93
CA ARG A 205 12.52 -9.52 9.04
C ARG A 205 11.74 -9.51 10.37
N MET A 206 10.49 -9.06 10.37
CA MET A 206 9.64 -8.98 11.56
C MET A 206 9.35 -10.37 12.13
N TYR A 207 9.10 -11.33 11.26
CA TYR A 207 8.75 -12.70 11.63
C TYR A 207 9.98 -13.62 11.75
N ARG A 208 11.19 -13.07 11.55
CA ARG A 208 12.48 -13.80 11.61
C ARG A 208 12.50 -15.02 10.68
N MET A 209 11.94 -14.88 9.50
CA MET A 209 11.91 -15.90 8.47
C MET A 209 13.17 -15.85 7.62
N GLU A 210 13.65 -17.02 7.22
CA GLU A 210 14.61 -17.13 6.13
C GLU A 210 13.96 -16.65 4.83
N CYS A 211 14.68 -15.83 4.05
CA CYS A 211 14.12 -15.22 2.84
C CYS A 211 15.11 -15.27 1.69
N GLU A 212 14.72 -15.96 0.63
CA GLU A 212 15.45 -16.04 -0.65
C GLU A 212 14.90 -15.02 -1.66
N LYS A 213 15.76 -14.10 -2.08
CA LYS A 213 15.42 -13.15 -3.14
C LYS A 213 15.61 -13.78 -4.50
N VAL A 214 14.56 -13.88 -5.27
CA VAL A 214 14.57 -14.42 -6.63
C VAL A 214 14.79 -13.28 -7.62
N HIS A 215 15.65 -13.50 -8.63
CA HIS A 215 15.86 -12.53 -9.69
C HIS A 215 14.58 -12.26 -10.49
N MET A 216 14.60 -11.19 -11.26
CA MET A 216 13.51 -10.82 -12.16
C MET A 216 13.98 -10.84 -13.61
N LEU A 217 13.05 -11.03 -14.52
CA LEU A 217 13.21 -10.81 -15.95
C LEU A 217 13.30 -9.29 -16.26
N ILE A 218 13.72 -8.93 -17.47
CA ILE A 218 13.77 -7.52 -17.91
C ILE A 218 12.37 -6.87 -17.84
N SER A 219 11.31 -7.64 -18.09
CA SER A 219 9.92 -7.21 -17.95
C SER A 219 9.52 -6.91 -16.50
N GLY A 220 10.24 -7.43 -15.51
CA GLY A 220 9.99 -7.26 -14.07
C GLY A 220 9.29 -8.43 -13.40
N GLU A 221 8.93 -9.47 -14.14
CA GLU A 221 8.34 -10.71 -13.62
C GLU A 221 9.40 -11.54 -12.89
N ILE A 222 8.95 -12.40 -11.97
CA ILE A 222 9.82 -13.34 -11.28
C ILE A 222 10.51 -14.29 -12.29
N ASP A 223 11.82 -14.47 -12.15
CA ASP A 223 12.59 -15.43 -12.94
C ASP A 223 12.37 -16.86 -12.39
N CYS A 224 11.58 -17.66 -13.09
CA CYS A 224 11.25 -19.02 -12.66
C CYS A 224 12.44 -19.98 -12.80
N ASP A 225 13.46 -19.69 -13.59
CA ASP A 225 14.66 -20.52 -13.65
C ASP A 225 15.54 -20.28 -12.41
N ASP A 226 15.70 -19.04 -11.97
CA ASP A 226 16.36 -18.73 -10.70
C ASP A 226 15.56 -19.26 -9.51
N LEU A 227 14.21 -19.14 -9.54
CA LEU A 227 13.34 -19.73 -8.52
C LEU A 227 13.55 -21.24 -8.41
N ARG A 228 13.59 -21.95 -9.54
CA ARG A 228 13.85 -23.39 -9.61
C ARG A 228 15.17 -23.76 -8.95
N GLY A 229 16.24 -23.05 -9.28
CA GLY A 229 17.56 -23.26 -8.68
C GLY A 229 17.54 -23.16 -7.15
N LYS A 230 16.89 -22.12 -6.63
CA LYS A 230 16.77 -21.88 -5.19
C LYS A 230 15.88 -22.90 -4.47
N LEU A 231 14.76 -23.30 -5.08
CA LEU A 231 13.88 -24.34 -4.57
C LEU A 231 14.61 -25.69 -4.45
N LEU A 232 15.36 -26.07 -5.48
CA LEU A 232 16.14 -27.31 -5.47
C LEU A 232 17.28 -27.30 -4.44
N ALA A 233 17.92 -26.15 -4.24
CA ALA A 233 18.96 -25.97 -3.23
C ALA A 233 18.41 -26.12 -1.80
N ASN A 234 17.14 -25.83 -1.58
CA ASN A 234 16.48 -25.86 -0.26
C ASN A 234 15.33 -26.86 -0.22
N LYS A 235 15.39 -27.93 -0.98
CA LYS A 235 14.29 -28.87 -1.19
C LYS A 235 13.72 -29.50 0.08
N GLU A 236 14.53 -29.61 1.12
CA GLU A 236 14.10 -30.23 2.40
C GLU A 236 13.17 -29.32 3.21
N LYS A 237 13.20 -28.02 2.99
CA LYS A 237 12.33 -27.06 3.67
C LYS A 237 11.07 -26.75 2.87
N PRO A 238 9.93 -26.45 3.51
CA PRO A 238 8.74 -25.96 2.82
C PRO A 238 9.00 -24.62 2.11
N ALA A 239 8.24 -24.34 1.04
CA ALA A 239 8.35 -23.11 0.27
C ALA A 239 7.17 -22.17 0.55
N ILE A 240 7.46 -20.95 0.89
CA ILE A 240 6.51 -19.85 1.06
C ILE A 240 6.77 -18.86 -0.06
N LEU A 241 5.79 -18.56 -0.90
CA LEU A 241 5.98 -17.71 -2.07
C LEU A 241 5.12 -16.46 -2.00
N ASN A 242 5.76 -15.30 -2.19
CA ASN A 242 5.05 -14.08 -2.52
C ASN A 242 5.04 -13.87 -4.03
N VAL A 243 3.89 -13.93 -4.65
CA VAL A 243 3.67 -13.73 -6.09
C VAL A 243 3.06 -12.36 -6.32
N ASN A 244 3.68 -11.55 -7.17
CA ASN A 244 3.23 -10.19 -7.45
C ASN A 244 2.19 -10.20 -8.57
N ILE A 245 0.99 -9.73 -8.27
CA ILE A 245 -0.07 -9.54 -9.26
C ILE A 245 -0.13 -8.06 -9.62
N GLY A 246 0.96 -7.57 -10.22
CA GLY A 246 1.14 -6.20 -10.68
C GLY A 246 1.10 -5.17 -9.55
N LEU A 247 2.23 -4.94 -8.96
CA LEU A 247 2.43 -3.87 -7.99
C LEU A 247 2.90 -2.59 -8.67
N CYS A 248 2.36 -1.45 -8.23
CA CYS A 248 2.97 -0.16 -8.47
C CYS A 248 3.29 0.47 -7.11
N PHE A 249 4.52 0.91 -6.95
CA PHE A 249 5.07 1.32 -5.65
C PHE A 249 5.12 2.83 -5.46
N SER A 250 4.84 3.26 -4.22
CA SER A 250 5.16 4.59 -3.69
C SER A 250 6.41 4.51 -2.83
N LEU A 251 7.44 5.24 -3.21
CA LEU A 251 8.68 5.33 -2.44
C LEU A 251 8.43 6.17 -1.17
N LEU A 252 8.14 5.52 -0.05
CA LEU A 252 8.31 6.14 1.25
C LEU A 252 9.75 5.88 1.68
N LEU A 253 10.58 6.92 1.67
CA LEU A 253 11.91 6.93 2.26
C LEU A 253 11.80 6.57 3.75
N GLY A 254 11.89 5.28 4.05
CA GLY A 254 12.01 4.79 5.41
C GLY A 254 13.44 4.97 5.89
N LEU A 255 13.62 5.70 6.98
CA LEU A 255 14.87 5.79 7.71
C LEU A 255 15.40 4.38 8.03
N CYS A 256 16.49 3.98 7.38
CA CYS A 256 17.37 2.97 7.94
C CYS A 256 18.30 3.63 8.95
N VAL A 257 18.06 3.43 10.23
CA VAL A 257 19.05 3.65 11.26
C VAL A 257 20.10 2.56 11.08
N LEU A 258 21.29 2.97 10.62
CA LEU A 258 22.48 2.13 10.56
C LEU A 258 23.10 2.09 11.98
N GLU A 259 22.90 0.99 12.69
CA GLU A 259 23.87 0.60 13.73
C GLU A 259 25.05 -0.11 13.07
N ARG A 260 26.24 0.29 13.52
CA ARG A 260 27.55 -0.16 13.06
C ARG A 260 27.67 -1.68 13.04
N PHE A 261 27.99 -2.23 11.87
CA PHE A 261 28.88 -3.39 11.75
C PHE A 261 29.76 -3.23 10.52
N GLU A 262 31.07 -3.11 10.76
CA GLU A 262 32.10 -3.23 9.74
C GLU A 262 32.09 -4.67 9.19
N PHE A 263 31.88 -4.84 7.89
CA PHE A 263 32.67 -5.75 7.04
C PHE A 263 32.27 -5.64 5.57
N CYS A 264 33.28 -5.36 4.77
CA CYS A 264 33.49 -5.72 3.36
C CYS A 264 32.43 -5.36 2.31
N GLY A 265 32.87 -4.47 1.42
CA GLY A 265 32.22 -3.92 0.26
C GLY A 265 31.40 -4.88 -0.61
N TRP A 266 30.12 -4.63 -0.65
CA TRP A 266 29.25 -4.91 -1.77
C TRP A 266 28.34 -3.72 -1.98
N LEU A 267 28.36 -3.24 -3.20
CA LEU A 267 27.50 -2.16 -3.68
C LEU A 267 26.04 -2.52 -3.39
N PHE A 268 25.41 -1.81 -2.46
CA PHE A 268 23.97 -1.92 -2.23
C PHE A 268 23.24 -1.29 -3.40
N PHE A 269 22.86 -2.10 -4.37
CA PHE A 269 21.71 -1.79 -5.20
C PHE A 269 20.48 -1.92 -4.31
N LEU A 270 19.98 -0.80 -3.85
CA LEU A 270 18.60 -0.69 -3.34
C LEU A 270 17.66 -0.84 -4.53
N ALA A 271 17.52 -2.08 -5.00
CA ALA A 271 16.50 -2.43 -5.94
C ALA A 271 15.27 -2.85 -5.13
N GLY A 272 14.23 -2.11 -5.19
CA GLY A 272 12.95 -2.48 -4.63
C GLY A 272 11.89 -1.76 -5.37
N THR A 273 11.45 -2.26 -6.53
CA THR A 273 10.26 -1.63 -7.08
C THR A 273 9.58 -2.50 -8.09
N THR A 274 8.34 -2.56 -7.96
CA THR A 274 7.39 -2.78 -9.03
C THR A 274 7.22 -1.53 -9.90
N VAL A 275 8.32 -0.91 -10.28
CA VAL A 275 8.32 0.25 -11.20
C VAL A 275 7.77 -0.17 -12.55
N LYS A 276 7.94 -1.44 -12.91
CA LYS A 276 7.64 -1.94 -14.25
C LYS A 276 6.19 -2.41 -14.43
N GLY A 277 5.40 -2.49 -13.34
CA GLY A 277 4.01 -2.95 -13.41
C GLY A 277 3.89 -4.37 -13.96
N ALA A 278 4.86 -5.24 -13.66
CA ALA A 278 4.85 -6.63 -14.09
C ALA A 278 3.84 -7.47 -13.31
N VAL A 279 3.39 -8.55 -13.92
CA VAL A 279 2.51 -9.56 -13.33
C VAL A 279 3.20 -10.91 -13.42
N ASP A 280 3.52 -11.52 -12.29
CA ASP A 280 4.12 -12.84 -12.25
C ASP A 280 3.18 -13.89 -12.86
N ASP A 281 3.72 -14.80 -13.65
CA ASP A 281 2.95 -15.94 -14.19
C ASP A 281 2.72 -16.97 -13.09
N LEU A 282 1.56 -16.87 -12.44
CA LEU A 282 1.15 -17.76 -11.36
C LEU A 282 1.13 -19.23 -11.78
N ASP A 283 0.74 -19.54 -13.01
CA ASP A 283 0.69 -20.92 -13.50
C ASP A 283 2.11 -21.49 -13.71
N LEU A 284 3.03 -20.66 -14.18
CA LEU A 284 4.43 -21.05 -14.30
C LEU A 284 5.08 -21.24 -12.93
N VAL A 285 4.79 -20.36 -11.97
CA VAL A 285 5.27 -20.49 -10.57
C VAL A 285 4.79 -21.80 -9.96
N ILE A 286 3.49 -22.14 -10.09
CA ILE A 286 2.92 -23.38 -9.58
C ILE A 286 3.59 -24.58 -10.23
N ARG A 287 3.72 -24.61 -11.56
CA ARG A 287 4.44 -25.69 -12.28
C ARG A 287 5.88 -25.83 -11.81
N THR A 288 6.58 -24.73 -11.58
CA THR A 288 7.97 -24.76 -11.09
C THR A 288 8.06 -25.44 -9.72
N LEU A 289 7.11 -25.17 -8.81
CA LEU A 289 7.03 -25.86 -7.52
C LEU A 289 6.79 -27.36 -7.67
N GLU A 290 5.81 -27.75 -8.50
CA GLU A 290 5.45 -29.13 -8.76
C GLU A 290 6.62 -29.90 -9.40
N GLU A 291 7.27 -29.33 -10.40
CA GLU A 291 8.46 -29.91 -11.07
C GLU A 291 9.67 -30.03 -10.13
N CYS A 292 9.80 -29.15 -9.15
CA CYS A 292 10.82 -29.28 -8.08
C CYS A 292 10.43 -30.32 -7.02
N GLY A 293 9.22 -30.90 -7.09
CA GLY A 293 8.74 -31.97 -6.22
C GLY A 293 8.12 -31.44 -4.91
N PHE A 294 7.59 -30.23 -4.88
CA PHE A 294 6.83 -29.69 -3.77
C PHE A 294 5.35 -30.07 -3.94
N SER A 295 4.82 -30.86 -3.02
CA SER A 295 3.38 -31.16 -2.92
C SER A 295 2.63 -29.99 -2.28
N ASN A 296 1.29 -29.95 -2.47
CA ASN A 296 0.44 -28.82 -2.02
C ASN A 296 0.45 -28.57 -0.50
N ASP A 297 0.90 -29.52 0.29
CA ASP A 297 1.09 -29.40 1.75
C ASP A 297 2.47 -28.86 2.14
N ARG A 298 3.40 -28.78 1.18
CA ARG A 298 4.76 -28.29 1.37
C ARG A 298 5.02 -26.90 0.81
N PHE A 299 4.00 -26.24 0.26
CA PHE A 299 4.13 -24.85 -0.14
C PHE A 299 2.88 -24.05 0.19
N TYR A 300 3.07 -22.74 0.26
CA TYR A 300 2.00 -21.75 0.35
C TYR A 300 2.28 -20.59 -0.60
N ILE A 301 1.24 -20.07 -1.24
CA ILE A 301 1.36 -18.93 -2.15
C ILE A 301 0.48 -17.79 -1.66
N HIS A 302 1.09 -16.66 -1.31
CA HIS A 302 0.41 -15.38 -1.13
C HIS A 302 0.47 -14.57 -2.43
N CYS A 303 -0.67 -14.09 -2.88
CA CYS A 303 -0.78 -13.23 -4.04
C CYS A 303 -0.91 -11.77 -3.61
N ASP A 304 0.16 -10.98 -3.79
CA ASP A 304 0.10 -9.52 -3.61
C ASP A 304 -0.51 -8.87 -4.85
N GLY A 305 -1.80 -8.61 -4.78
CA GLY A 305 -2.59 -7.97 -5.82
C GLY A 305 -2.92 -6.52 -5.54
N ALA A 306 -2.06 -5.79 -4.84
CA ALA A 306 -2.35 -4.45 -4.33
C ALA A 306 -2.94 -3.48 -5.36
N LEU A 307 -2.51 -3.51 -6.62
CA LEU A 307 -3.09 -2.71 -7.71
C LEU A 307 -3.90 -3.56 -8.69
N PHE A 308 -3.23 -4.45 -9.42
CA PHE A 308 -3.87 -5.19 -10.50
C PHE A 308 -4.75 -6.35 -10.00
N GLY A 309 -4.67 -6.71 -8.73
CA GLY A 309 -5.57 -7.69 -8.15
C GLY A 309 -7.05 -7.38 -8.40
N LEU A 310 -7.44 -6.11 -8.46
CA LEU A 310 -8.81 -5.75 -8.85
C LEU A 310 -8.96 -5.53 -10.37
N MET A 311 -7.92 -5.17 -11.09
CA MET A 311 -8.03 -4.90 -12.53
C MET A 311 -8.05 -6.17 -13.37
N MET A 312 -7.21 -7.17 -13.02
CA MET A 312 -7.02 -8.41 -13.79
C MET A 312 -8.30 -9.21 -14.07
N PRO A 313 -9.25 -9.36 -13.14
CA PRO A 313 -10.49 -10.08 -13.40
C PRO A 313 -11.33 -9.54 -14.56
N PHE A 314 -11.09 -8.27 -14.96
CA PHE A 314 -11.81 -7.62 -16.06
C PHE A 314 -11.04 -7.65 -17.39
N VAL A 315 -9.85 -8.25 -17.43
CA VAL A 315 -9.01 -8.36 -18.63
C VAL A 315 -9.11 -9.78 -19.19
N LYS A 316 -9.63 -9.95 -20.40
CA LYS A 316 -9.94 -11.28 -20.99
C LYS A 316 -8.74 -12.24 -21.05
N ARG A 317 -7.54 -11.71 -21.32
CA ARG A 317 -6.31 -12.51 -21.46
C ARG A 317 -5.46 -12.60 -20.20
N ALA A 318 -5.92 -11.97 -19.12
CA ALA A 318 -5.17 -11.97 -17.87
C ALA A 318 -5.17 -13.36 -17.24
N PRO A 319 -4.04 -13.79 -16.64
CA PRO A 319 -3.99 -14.98 -15.84
C PRO A 319 -5.03 -14.92 -14.72
N LYS A 320 -5.76 -16.03 -14.53
CA LYS A 320 -6.73 -16.09 -13.44
C LYS A 320 -6.01 -16.29 -12.10
N VAL A 321 -6.26 -15.38 -11.17
CA VAL A 321 -5.81 -15.48 -9.78
C VAL A 321 -7.03 -15.84 -8.94
N THR A 322 -7.32 -17.12 -8.85
CA THR A 322 -8.50 -17.66 -8.16
C THR A 322 -8.11 -18.80 -7.22
N PHE A 323 -8.97 -19.08 -6.25
CA PHE A 323 -8.76 -20.18 -5.30
C PHE A 323 -9.04 -21.59 -5.88
N ASN A 324 -9.39 -21.69 -7.16
CA ASN A 324 -9.32 -22.96 -7.89
C ASN A 324 -7.87 -23.44 -8.10
N LYS A 325 -6.89 -22.51 -7.94
CA LYS A 325 -5.46 -22.81 -7.90
C LYS A 325 -5.01 -23.01 -6.44
N PRO A 326 -3.85 -23.63 -6.19
CA PRO A 326 -3.35 -23.90 -4.84
C PRO A 326 -2.73 -22.64 -4.19
N ILE A 327 -3.46 -21.52 -4.25
CA ILE A 327 -3.08 -20.30 -3.53
C ILE A 327 -3.70 -20.30 -2.14
N GLY A 328 -2.99 -19.74 -1.18
CA GLY A 328 -3.41 -19.67 0.22
C GLY A 328 -4.13 -18.38 0.57
N SER A 329 -3.68 -17.25 0.02
CA SER A 329 -4.25 -15.94 0.31
C SER A 329 -4.02 -14.93 -0.83
N VAL A 330 -4.85 -13.88 -0.83
CA VAL A 330 -4.76 -12.74 -1.77
C VAL A 330 -4.98 -11.45 -1.00
N SER A 331 -4.14 -10.44 -1.24
CA SER A 331 -4.34 -9.07 -0.75
C SER A 331 -4.60 -8.10 -1.90
N VAL A 332 -5.48 -7.11 -1.67
CA VAL A 332 -5.80 -6.04 -2.64
C VAL A 332 -5.88 -4.71 -1.90
N SER A 333 -5.34 -3.62 -2.47
CA SER A 333 -5.46 -2.28 -1.86
C SER A 333 -6.75 -1.59 -2.31
N GLY A 334 -7.58 -1.18 -1.35
CA GLY A 334 -8.85 -0.48 -1.63
C GLY A 334 -8.66 1.00 -1.96
N HIS A 335 -7.59 1.62 -1.49
CA HIS A 335 -7.28 3.04 -1.74
C HIS A 335 -6.57 3.30 -3.09
N LYS A 336 -6.21 2.24 -3.84
CA LYS A 336 -5.59 2.38 -5.16
C LYS A 336 -6.66 2.47 -6.25
N PHE A 337 -6.96 1.38 -6.92
CA PHE A 337 -7.88 1.37 -8.07
C PHE A 337 -9.33 1.71 -7.69
N VAL A 338 -9.83 1.21 -6.56
CA VAL A 338 -11.18 1.55 -6.07
C VAL A 338 -11.28 3.05 -5.77
N GLY A 339 -10.23 3.64 -5.18
CA GLY A 339 -10.17 5.06 -4.86
C GLY A 339 -10.75 5.42 -3.49
N CYS A 340 -10.75 4.48 -2.54
CA CYS A 340 -11.12 4.79 -1.16
C CYS A 340 -10.25 5.95 -0.63
N PRO A 341 -10.84 7.00 0.00
CA PRO A 341 -10.10 8.20 0.39
C PRO A 341 -9.16 8.00 1.58
N MET A 342 -9.23 6.84 2.22
CA MET A 342 -8.31 6.44 3.29
C MET A 342 -7.55 5.17 2.91
N PRO A 343 -6.31 4.99 3.37
CA PRO A 343 -5.60 3.73 3.21
C PRO A 343 -6.44 2.57 3.74
N CYS A 344 -6.64 1.55 2.91
CA CYS A 344 -7.31 0.30 3.27
C CYS A 344 -6.95 -0.80 2.27
N GLY A 345 -7.23 -2.04 2.63
CA GLY A 345 -7.08 -3.20 1.77
C GLY A 345 -8.09 -4.29 2.09
N VAL A 346 -8.11 -5.30 1.26
CA VAL A 346 -8.93 -6.51 1.43
C VAL A 346 -8.00 -7.70 1.48
N GLN A 347 -8.07 -8.49 2.53
CA GLN A 347 -7.35 -9.73 2.70
C GLN A 347 -8.34 -10.89 2.63
N ILE A 348 -8.10 -11.85 1.73
CA ILE A 348 -8.86 -13.10 1.63
C ILE A 348 -7.89 -14.27 1.82
N THR A 349 -8.27 -15.20 2.68
CA THR A 349 -7.48 -16.37 3.05
C THR A 349 -8.41 -17.58 3.08
N ARG A 350 -7.91 -18.79 2.78
CA ARG A 350 -8.71 -20.01 2.96
C ARG A 350 -9.07 -20.21 4.45
N MET A 351 -10.31 -20.51 4.72
CA MET A 351 -10.82 -20.74 6.09
C MET A 351 -9.98 -21.78 6.85
N LYS A 352 -9.55 -22.84 6.18
CA LYS A 352 -8.74 -23.90 6.80
C LYS A 352 -7.39 -23.40 7.35
N HIS A 353 -6.84 -22.32 6.77
CA HIS A 353 -5.54 -21.77 7.16
C HIS A 353 -5.63 -20.79 8.33
N ILE A 354 -6.79 -20.12 8.50
CA ILE A 354 -6.90 -19.08 9.53
C ILE A 354 -6.92 -19.61 10.97
N LYS A 355 -7.22 -20.89 11.14
CA LYS A 355 -7.30 -21.52 12.46
C LYS A 355 -6.02 -21.43 13.27
N VAL A 356 -4.86 -21.33 12.60
CA VAL A 356 -3.57 -21.22 13.26
C VAL A 356 -3.36 -19.86 13.97
N LEU A 357 -4.07 -18.81 13.53
CA LEU A 357 -3.99 -17.47 14.11
C LEU A 357 -5.17 -17.15 15.03
N SER A 358 -6.31 -17.83 14.85
CA SER A 358 -7.56 -17.47 15.54
C SER A 358 -7.45 -17.73 17.04
N SER A 359 -7.50 -16.67 17.84
CA SER A 359 -7.49 -16.69 19.30
C SER A 359 -8.81 -16.17 19.89
N ASN A 360 -9.19 -16.69 21.05
CA ASN A 360 -10.38 -16.20 21.76
C ASN A 360 -10.05 -14.91 22.52
N VAL A 361 -10.91 -13.90 22.38
CA VAL A 361 -10.79 -12.60 23.06
C VAL A 361 -12.01 -12.41 23.95
N GLU A 362 -11.87 -12.73 25.22
CA GLU A 362 -12.96 -12.85 26.18
C GLU A 362 -13.77 -11.55 26.31
N TYR A 363 -13.11 -10.39 26.49
CA TYR A 363 -13.79 -9.10 26.68
C TYR A 363 -14.57 -8.64 25.45
N LEU A 364 -14.25 -9.14 24.26
CA LEU A 364 -15.02 -8.89 23.04
C LEU A 364 -16.16 -9.90 22.85
N ALA A 365 -16.18 -11.00 23.61
CA ALA A 365 -17.00 -12.18 23.37
C ALA A 365 -16.88 -12.68 21.93
N SER A 366 -15.68 -12.60 21.35
CA SER A 366 -15.40 -12.90 19.95
C SER A 366 -14.02 -13.55 19.80
N ARG A 367 -13.66 -13.87 18.58
CA ARG A 367 -12.30 -14.28 18.19
C ARG A 367 -11.59 -13.17 17.47
N ASP A 368 -10.28 -13.28 17.39
CA ASP A 368 -9.44 -12.42 16.54
C ASP A 368 -8.37 -13.24 15.85
N ALA A 369 -8.18 -12.96 14.56
CA ALA A 369 -7.12 -13.49 13.72
C ALA A 369 -6.51 -12.38 12.84
N THR A 370 -6.82 -11.12 13.15
CA THR A 370 -6.33 -9.95 12.42
C THR A 370 -4.96 -9.49 12.94
N ILE A 371 -4.29 -8.60 12.23
CA ILE A 371 -3.03 -8.00 12.70
C ILE A 371 -3.32 -6.87 13.70
N MET A 372 -4.30 -6.02 13.41
CA MET A 372 -4.61 -4.84 14.19
C MET A 372 -5.86 -5.06 15.03
N GLY A 373 -5.77 -4.84 16.35
CA GLY A 373 -6.92 -4.99 17.25
C GLY A 373 -8.02 -3.98 16.95
N SER A 374 -7.68 -2.71 16.67
CA SER A 374 -8.63 -1.70 16.17
C SER A 374 -8.49 -1.53 14.67
N ARG A 375 -9.60 -1.56 13.93
CA ARG A 375 -9.62 -1.42 12.48
C ARG A 375 -10.56 -0.31 12.04
N ASN A 376 -10.18 0.39 10.97
CA ASN A 376 -10.95 1.51 10.43
C ASN A 376 -12.34 1.05 9.95
N GLY A 377 -13.38 1.37 10.72
CA GLY A 377 -14.75 1.00 10.39
C GLY A 377 -15.39 1.85 9.29
N HIS A 378 -14.79 2.98 8.88
CA HIS A 378 -15.27 3.74 7.73
C HIS A 378 -14.86 3.10 6.41
N ALA A 379 -13.67 2.48 6.33
CA ALA A 379 -13.18 1.87 5.10
C ALA A 379 -14.15 0.86 4.46
N PRO A 380 -14.79 -0.06 5.21
CA PRO A 380 -15.81 -0.94 4.66
C PRO A 380 -16.99 -0.21 4.03
N LEU A 381 -17.45 0.91 4.62
CA LEU A 381 -18.55 1.71 4.10
C LEU A 381 -18.19 2.33 2.75
N PHE A 382 -17.01 2.91 2.63
CA PHE A 382 -16.53 3.52 1.38
C PHE A 382 -16.31 2.47 0.28
N LEU A 383 -15.74 1.31 0.62
CA LEU A 383 -15.58 0.21 -0.33
C LEU A 383 -16.92 -0.33 -0.80
N TRP A 384 -17.83 -0.62 0.14
CA TRP A 384 -19.17 -1.12 -0.17
C TRP A 384 -19.93 -0.16 -1.08
N TYR A 385 -19.88 1.15 -0.76
CA TYR A 385 -20.52 2.20 -1.56
C TYR A 385 -20.00 2.21 -2.99
N THR A 386 -18.67 2.21 -3.17
CA THR A 386 -18.05 2.20 -4.49
C THR A 386 -18.37 0.94 -5.28
N LEU A 387 -18.31 -0.24 -4.64
CA LEU A 387 -18.61 -1.52 -5.27
C LEU A 387 -20.06 -1.58 -5.77
N ASN A 388 -21.00 -1.08 -4.99
CA ASN A 388 -22.41 -1.01 -5.39
C ASN A 388 -22.66 0.04 -6.46
N TRP A 389 -22.04 1.23 -6.34
CA TRP A 389 -22.22 2.31 -7.30
C TRP A 389 -21.72 1.94 -8.70
N LYS A 390 -20.52 1.40 -8.80
CA LYS A 390 -19.87 1.05 -10.07
C LYS A 390 -20.33 -0.32 -10.58
N GLY A 391 -20.46 -1.29 -9.71
CA GLY A 391 -20.74 -2.67 -10.06
C GLY A 391 -19.68 -3.27 -10.99
N TYR A 392 -19.85 -4.52 -11.37
CA TYR A 392 -18.94 -5.24 -12.28
C TYR A 392 -18.70 -4.51 -13.62
N LYS A 393 -19.78 -4.02 -14.25
CA LYS A 393 -19.71 -3.33 -15.54
C LYS A 393 -19.00 -1.98 -15.45
N GLY A 394 -19.14 -1.27 -14.33
CA GLY A 394 -18.43 0.01 -14.11
C GLY A 394 -16.92 -0.21 -14.01
N PHE A 395 -16.49 -1.16 -13.20
CA PHE A 395 -15.06 -1.51 -13.11
C PHE A 395 -14.48 -2.01 -14.43
N GLN A 396 -15.23 -2.82 -15.18
CA GLN A 396 -14.81 -3.25 -16.52
C GLN A 396 -14.56 -2.06 -17.47
N LYS A 397 -15.46 -1.06 -17.47
CA LYS A 397 -15.28 0.16 -18.28
C LYS A 397 -14.07 0.97 -17.83
N GLU A 398 -13.84 1.10 -16.51
CA GLU A 398 -12.69 1.82 -15.96
C GLU A 398 -11.37 1.12 -16.33
N VAL A 399 -11.29 -0.20 -16.20
CA VAL A 399 -10.10 -0.98 -16.60
C VAL A 399 -9.83 -0.80 -18.08
N GLN A 400 -10.86 -0.90 -18.94
CA GLN A 400 -10.71 -0.67 -20.39
C GLN A 400 -10.22 0.75 -20.70
N LYS A 401 -10.72 1.77 -19.98
CA LYS A 401 -10.25 3.15 -20.10
C LYS A 401 -8.77 3.26 -19.73
N CYS A 402 -8.37 2.71 -18.57
CA CYS A 402 -6.98 2.72 -18.12
C CYS A 402 -6.06 2.09 -19.16
N LEU A 403 -6.36 0.90 -19.64
CA LEU A 403 -5.53 0.19 -20.62
C LEU A 403 -5.42 0.96 -21.96
N ARG A 404 -6.53 1.51 -22.49
CA ARG A 404 -6.48 2.34 -23.70
C ARG A 404 -5.59 3.56 -23.52
N ASN A 405 -5.76 4.29 -22.42
CA ASN A 405 -4.99 5.50 -22.14
C ASN A 405 -3.50 5.18 -21.89
N THR A 406 -3.21 3.99 -21.35
CA THR A 406 -1.83 3.50 -21.15
C THR A 406 -1.15 3.24 -22.49
N HIS A 407 -1.80 2.53 -23.40
CA HIS A 407 -1.29 2.32 -24.78
C HIS A 407 -1.10 3.64 -25.49
N TYR A 408 -2.07 4.55 -25.39
CA TYR A 408 -1.94 5.90 -25.95
C TYR A 408 -0.68 6.61 -25.46
N LEU A 409 -0.45 6.66 -24.14
CA LEU A 409 0.75 7.28 -23.57
C LEU A 409 2.04 6.63 -24.09
N LYS A 410 2.12 5.30 -24.08
CA LYS A 410 3.29 4.57 -24.58
C LYS A 410 3.60 4.93 -26.04
N ASP A 411 2.57 4.94 -26.91
CA ASP A 411 2.75 5.20 -28.34
C ASP A 411 3.20 6.65 -28.57
N ARG A 412 2.58 7.62 -27.87
CA ARG A 412 2.98 9.05 -27.92
C ARG A 412 4.42 9.29 -27.41
N LEU A 413 4.86 8.59 -26.35
CA LEU A 413 6.24 8.65 -25.89
C LEU A 413 7.21 8.16 -26.97
N ARG A 414 6.88 7.05 -27.63
CA ARG A 414 7.69 6.50 -28.73
C ARG A 414 7.76 7.45 -29.93
N GLU A 415 6.65 8.06 -30.31
CA GLU A 415 6.60 9.10 -31.37
C GLU A 415 7.52 10.28 -31.01
N ALA A 416 7.54 10.69 -29.73
CA ALA A 416 8.44 11.72 -29.21
C ALA A 416 9.91 11.25 -29.04
N ARG A 417 10.24 10.02 -29.48
CA ARG A 417 11.56 9.39 -29.33
C ARG A 417 12.02 9.31 -27.87
N VAL A 418 11.10 8.98 -26.97
CA VAL A 418 11.37 8.64 -25.59
C VAL A 418 11.29 7.13 -25.45
N SER A 419 12.33 6.50 -24.89
CA SER A 419 12.31 5.05 -24.58
C SER A 419 11.19 4.74 -23.62
N ALA A 420 10.30 3.82 -24.00
CA ALA A 420 9.12 3.49 -23.19
C ALA A 420 8.76 2.00 -23.28
N MET A 421 8.50 1.38 -22.12
CA MET A 421 8.06 0.00 -21.97
C MET A 421 6.66 -0.03 -21.35
N LEU A 422 5.87 -0.99 -21.81
CA LEU A 422 4.56 -1.31 -21.25
C LEU A 422 4.40 -2.83 -21.26
N ASN A 423 4.20 -3.43 -20.11
CA ASN A 423 3.78 -4.82 -20.01
C ASN A 423 2.33 -4.97 -20.45
N GLU A 424 2.01 -6.06 -21.16
CA GLU A 424 0.76 -6.24 -21.91
C GLU A 424 -0.51 -5.96 -21.08
N LEU A 425 -0.52 -6.36 -19.83
CA LEU A 425 -1.68 -6.28 -18.93
C LEU A 425 -1.64 -5.10 -17.96
N SER A 426 -0.62 -4.26 -18.08
CA SER A 426 -0.31 -3.21 -17.12
C SER A 426 -1.00 -1.88 -17.45
N SER A 427 -1.30 -1.10 -16.42
CA SER A 427 -1.62 0.33 -16.54
C SER A 427 -0.42 1.23 -16.18
N THR A 428 0.78 0.67 -16.12
CA THR A 428 2.02 1.37 -15.78
C THR A 428 2.91 1.48 -17.02
N VAL A 429 3.21 2.71 -17.45
CA VAL A 429 4.16 3.00 -18.52
C VAL A 429 5.48 3.40 -17.91
N VAL A 430 6.53 2.63 -18.20
CA VAL A 430 7.91 2.92 -17.81
C VAL A 430 8.59 3.69 -18.92
N PHE A 431 9.33 4.73 -18.58
CA PHE A 431 10.03 5.55 -19.58
C PHE A 431 11.31 6.17 -19.02
N GLU A 432 12.08 6.85 -19.88
CA GLU A 432 13.29 7.58 -19.53
C GLU A 432 13.05 8.57 -18.38
N ARG A 433 13.84 8.49 -17.32
CA ARG A 433 13.75 9.42 -16.18
C ARG A 433 14.07 10.86 -16.64
N PRO A 434 13.18 11.81 -16.37
CA PRO A 434 13.49 13.22 -16.58
C PRO A 434 14.68 13.67 -15.71
N LYS A 435 15.60 14.46 -16.30
CA LYS A 435 16.77 14.96 -15.58
C LYS A 435 16.44 16.10 -14.63
N ASP A 436 15.33 16.80 -14.85
CA ASP A 436 14.88 17.90 -14.03
C ASP A 436 14.07 17.40 -12.83
N GLU A 437 14.62 17.55 -11.64
CA GLU A 437 13.98 17.13 -10.38
C GLU A 437 12.74 18.00 -10.05
N GLU A 438 12.64 19.23 -10.57
CA GLU A 438 11.45 20.06 -10.39
C GLU A 438 10.29 19.49 -11.22
N PHE A 439 10.57 19.08 -12.45
CA PHE A 439 9.60 18.35 -13.30
C PHE A 439 9.13 17.06 -12.62
N VAL A 440 10.06 16.26 -12.09
CA VAL A 440 9.73 15.02 -11.36
C VAL A 440 8.82 15.30 -10.17
N ARG A 441 9.13 16.33 -9.37
CA ARG A 441 8.29 16.73 -8.22
C ARG A 441 6.95 17.31 -8.64
N ARG A 442 6.90 18.09 -9.73
CA ARG A 442 5.66 18.67 -10.25
C ARG A 442 4.68 17.56 -10.66
N TRP A 443 5.13 16.62 -11.49
CA TRP A 443 4.31 15.51 -11.98
C TRP A 443 4.24 14.34 -11.03
N GLN A 444 4.89 14.44 -9.87
CA GLN A 444 4.92 13.43 -8.79
C GLN A 444 5.30 12.06 -9.35
N LEU A 445 6.33 12.02 -10.20
CA LEU A 445 6.79 10.78 -10.81
C LEU A 445 7.55 9.92 -9.81
N ALA A 446 7.36 8.62 -9.89
CA ALA A 446 8.19 7.66 -9.19
C ALA A 446 9.35 7.25 -10.11
N CYS A 447 10.57 7.42 -9.61
CA CYS A 447 11.80 7.21 -10.36
C CYS A 447 12.69 6.17 -9.69
N GLN A 448 13.40 5.39 -10.51
CA GLN A 448 14.41 4.43 -10.05
C GLN A 448 15.54 4.35 -11.07
N GLY A 449 16.77 4.62 -10.64
CA GLY A 449 17.90 4.67 -11.56
C GLY A 449 17.62 5.63 -12.72
N ASP A 450 17.72 5.09 -13.94
CA ASP A 450 17.53 5.84 -15.18
C ASP A 450 16.09 5.83 -15.71
N ILE A 451 15.15 5.23 -14.99
CA ILE A 451 13.75 5.12 -15.40
C ILE A 451 12.80 5.83 -14.44
N ALA A 452 11.67 6.25 -15.00
CA ALA A 452 10.50 6.75 -14.28
C ALA A 452 9.25 6.02 -14.76
N HIS A 453 8.15 6.14 -14.04
CA HIS A 453 6.88 5.61 -14.52
C HIS A 453 5.70 6.55 -14.31
N VAL A 454 4.69 6.34 -15.16
CA VAL A 454 3.32 6.87 -15.03
C VAL A 454 2.37 5.70 -14.81
N VAL A 455 1.48 5.82 -13.82
CA VAL A 455 0.41 4.86 -13.58
C VAL A 455 -0.91 5.46 -14.03
N VAL A 456 -1.49 4.85 -15.06
CA VAL A 456 -2.75 5.33 -15.64
C VAL A 456 -3.92 4.76 -14.84
N MET A 457 -4.53 5.61 -14.04
CA MET A 457 -5.69 5.32 -13.19
C MET A 457 -6.98 5.85 -13.83
N PRO A 458 -8.18 5.48 -13.34
CA PRO A 458 -9.45 5.96 -13.90
C PRO A 458 -9.56 7.49 -14.00
N SER A 459 -8.95 8.21 -13.07
CA SER A 459 -8.89 9.69 -13.06
C SER A 459 -7.92 10.30 -14.08
N VAL A 460 -7.09 9.49 -14.77
CA VAL A 460 -6.12 9.98 -15.75
C VAL A 460 -6.76 10.04 -17.13
N THR A 461 -7.03 11.27 -17.60
CA THR A 461 -7.65 11.55 -18.92
C THR A 461 -6.59 11.71 -20.00
N ILE A 462 -7.01 11.66 -21.26
CA ILE A 462 -6.14 11.91 -22.44
C ILE A 462 -5.57 13.34 -22.37
N GLU A 463 -6.39 14.33 -22.02
CA GLU A 463 -5.97 15.74 -21.90
C GLU A 463 -4.86 15.91 -20.85
N LYS A 464 -4.94 15.16 -19.73
CA LYS A 464 -3.90 15.16 -18.71
C LYS A 464 -2.60 14.53 -19.24
N LEU A 465 -2.71 13.47 -20.01
CA LEU A 465 -1.57 12.81 -20.64
C LEU A 465 -0.93 13.70 -21.72
N ASP A 466 -1.72 14.40 -22.54
CA ASP A 466 -1.22 15.34 -23.54
C ASP A 466 -0.50 16.52 -22.90
N HIS A 467 -1.03 17.04 -21.80
CA HIS A 467 -0.35 18.09 -21.02
C HIS A 467 1.00 17.60 -20.47
N PHE A 468 1.02 16.39 -19.88
CA PHE A 468 2.25 15.75 -19.42
C PHE A 468 3.27 15.57 -20.55
N LEU A 469 2.83 15.04 -21.69
CA LEU A 469 3.69 14.79 -22.85
C LEU A 469 4.28 16.08 -23.40
N LYS A 470 3.47 17.12 -23.55
CA LYS A 470 3.94 18.45 -23.98
C LYS A 470 5.02 18.98 -23.05
N ASP A 471 4.75 18.99 -21.75
CA ASP A 471 5.69 19.45 -20.73
C ASP A 471 7.00 18.62 -20.79
N LEU A 472 6.90 17.28 -20.90
CA LEU A 472 8.06 16.41 -21.01
C LEU A 472 8.92 16.71 -22.23
N VAL A 473 8.30 16.88 -23.40
CA VAL A 473 9.00 17.15 -24.67
C VAL A 473 9.66 18.52 -24.61
N ASP A 474 8.97 19.53 -24.11
CA ASP A 474 9.51 20.89 -23.96
C ASP A 474 10.76 20.89 -23.06
N HIS A 475 10.69 20.27 -21.90
CA HIS A 475 11.84 20.15 -20.99
C HIS A 475 12.95 19.29 -21.59
N ARG A 476 12.62 18.16 -22.23
CA ARG A 476 13.59 17.27 -22.87
C ARG A 476 14.40 18.00 -23.98
N SER A 477 13.76 18.90 -24.71
CA SER A 477 14.42 19.71 -25.74
C SER A 477 15.54 20.59 -25.16
N ILE A 478 15.42 21.02 -23.91
CA ILE A 478 16.43 21.80 -23.18
C ILE A 478 17.63 20.91 -22.80
N TRP A 479 17.36 19.71 -22.29
CA TRP A 479 18.41 18.76 -21.86
C TRP A 479 19.22 18.19 -23.00
N CYS A 480 18.62 18.06 -24.20
CA CYS A 480 19.27 17.50 -25.37
C CYS A 480 20.01 18.55 -26.22
N LYS A 481 19.86 19.84 -25.93
CA LYS A 481 20.57 20.93 -26.67
C LYS A 481 22.09 20.90 -26.49
N ASP A 482 22.57 20.33 -25.38
CA ASP A 482 24.02 20.27 -25.07
C ASP A 482 24.75 19.09 -25.74
N GLY A 483 24.20 18.51 -26.84
CA GLY A 483 24.81 17.38 -27.55
C GLY A 483 24.75 16.04 -26.78
N SER A 484 24.01 15.98 -25.67
CA SER A 484 23.81 14.73 -24.94
C SER A 484 22.97 13.77 -25.78
N GLN A 485 23.54 12.61 -26.13
CA GLN A 485 22.83 11.55 -26.84
C GLN A 485 21.71 11.00 -25.94
N THR A 486 20.62 10.54 -26.58
CA THR A 486 19.57 9.78 -25.90
C THR A 486 20.18 8.62 -25.13
N PRO A 487 19.95 8.50 -23.81
CA PRO A 487 20.56 7.45 -23.01
C PRO A 487 20.15 6.06 -23.48
N CYS A 488 21.04 5.10 -23.37
CA CYS A 488 20.71 3.71 -23.63
C CYS A 488 20.03 3.10 -22.40
N LEU A 489 18.74 2.75 -22.54
CA LEU A 489 17.93 2.12 -21.50
C LEU A 489 17.62 0.64 -21.76
N ALA A 490 18.36 0.02 -22.70
CA ALA A 490 18.08 -1.37 -23.08
C ALA A 490 18.13 -2.37 -21.92
N LYS A 491 18.98 -2.11 -20.92
CA LYS A 491 19.07 -2.92 -19.68
C LYS A 491 17.81 -2.84 -18.82
N ASP A 492 17.07 -1.73 -18.88
CA ASP A 492 15.92 -1.44 -18.00
C ASP A 492 14.59 -1.72 -18.69
N VAL A 493 14.49 -1.40 -20.00
CA VAL A 493 13.23 -1.49 -20.77
C VAL A 493 13.27 -2.52 -21.89
N GLY A 494 14.40 -3.17 -22.11
CA GLY A 494 14.64 -4.09 -23.24
C GLY A 494 15.05 -3.36 -24.52
N THR A 495 15.76 -4.07 -25.40
CA THR A 495 16.30 -3.54 -26.66
C THR A 495 15.21 -3.00 -27.59
N ASN A 496 14.06 -3.69 -27.68
CA ASN A 496 12.95 -3.31 -28.54
C ASN A 496 12.21 -2.03 -28.08
N ASN A 497 12.40 -1.61 -26.86
CA ASN A 497 11.77 -0.42 -26.25
C ASN A 497 12.76 0.75 -26.12
N CYS A 498 14.04 0.52 -26.33
CA CYS A 498 15.09 1.53 -26.30
C CYS A 498 15.17 2.24 -27.65
N VAL A 499 15.16 3.57 -27.64
CA VAL A 499 15.28 4.41 -28.85
C VAL A 499 16.62 5.11 -29.00
N CYS A 500 17.65 4.65 -28.29
CA CYS A 500 19.01 5.18 -28.45
C CYS A 500 19.61 4.82 -29.81
N PRO A 501 20.67 5.51 -30.27
CA PRO A 501 21.29 5.26 -31.57
C PRO A 501 21.76 3.81 -31.80
N ALA A 502 22.15 3.11 -30.73
CA ALA A 502 22.62 1.73 -30.78
C ALA A 502 21.50 0.69 -31.00
N HIS A 503 20.24 1.05 -30.82
CA HIS A 503 19.08 0.15 -30.88
C HIS A 503 17.99 0.63 -31.86
N LYS A 504 18.36 1.52 -32.78
CA LYS A 504 17.51 1.98 -33.90
C LYS A 504 17.51 1.02 -35.05
#